data_d6f11500f4ba47c0919fff9253f6674f
#
_entry.id   d6f11500f4ba47c0919fff9253f6674f
#
_cell.length_a   1.000
_cell.length_b   1.000
_cell.length_c   1.000
_cell.angle_alpha   90.00
_cell.angle_beta   90.00
_cell.angle_gamma   90.00
#
_symmetry.space_group_name_H-M   'P 1'
#
loop_
_entity.id
_entity.type
_entity.pdbx_description
1 polymer ?
#
loop_
_entity_poly.entity_id
_entity_poly.type
_entity_poly.pdbx_seq_one_letter_code
_entity_poly.pdbx_strand_id
1 'polypeptide(L)'
;MVSPVGGSMAKRVLIVRGGSLGRNTGLGAAHHNLVDMLEAGKIKGWELAGVCEYPLAKTSNPISRIWNRWFSHPKRVARQIEQLAQAKDCDLVHITDQEQAHLVPKNPLLPVAITIHDLFHMFPEQLQFGDDLVDIGDVSPGMIRRRDLNNLKHGVTRATNLICISRHTLNAAKANFPNVTSTYIPSGIDSAKYHPDNQHLVDISLPDACNLLVVGSNDPRKRMKFLFEVIAKLPDTVRQGIHIHHVGNSSANSGIPQISDLASSLGIENLTIHGSSVSDEYLMTLRIKCDALLFPSVSEGFGYPPIESMAAGMKVICADLPSHNELMPDDGCIPADNPDEWIKAISSLHDDYLTGDDQSNQPQKELIRHAQKYDNSVFCQRLSDAYNSFVE
;
A
#
# COMPACT_ATOMS: atom_id res chain seq x y z
N MET A 1 44.46 30.18 -5.06
CA MET A 1 43.01 30.49 -4.95
C MET A 1 42.25 29.43 -5.73
N VAL A 2 41.68 28.48 -5.04
CA VAL A 2 40.82 27.46 -5.64
C VAL A 2 39.41 28.04 -5.58
N SER A 3 38.81 28.30 -6.76
CA SER A 3 37.44 28.74 -6.87
C SER A 3 36.52 27.67 -6.24
N PRO A 4 35.50 28.03 -5.45
CA PRO A 4 34.53 27.06 -4.98
C PRO A 4 33.77 26.51 -6.20
N VAL A 5 33.79 25.20 -6.37
CA VAL A 5 32.93 24.47 -7.30
C VAL A 5 31.51 24.89 -6.99
N GLY A 6 30.85 25.55 -7.93
CA GLY A 6 29.46 25.98 -7.81
C GLY A 6 28.56 24.76 -7.56
N GLY A 7 28.20 24.54 -6.31
CA GLY A 7 27.16 23.60 -5.95
C GLY A 7 25.85 24.13 -6.55
N SER A 8 25.22 23.38 -7.46
CA SER A 8 23.84 23.62 -7.90
C SER A 8 22.98 23.72 -6.65
N MET A 9 22.26 24.83 -6.48
CA MET A 9 21.30 24.95 -5.39
C MET A 9 20.33 23.77 -5.49
N ALA A 10 20.03 23.13 -4.35
CA ALA A 10 19.07 22.04 -4.31
C ALA A 10 17.71 22.52 -4.82
N LYS A 11 17.09 21.73 -5.69
CA LYS A 11 15.70 21.99 -6.15
C LYS A 11 14.73 21.74 -5.02
N ARG A 12 13.56 22.38 -5.07
CA ARG A 12 12.58 22.34 -3.97
C ARG A 12 11.24 21.81 -4.42
N VAL A 13 10.63 20.91 -3.62
CA VAL A 13 9.33 20.31 -3.89
C VAL A 13 8.32 20.69 -2.81
N LEU A 14 7.13 21.14 -3.25
CA LEU A 14 5.97 21.32 -2.38
C LEU A 14 5.18 20.01 -2.32
N ILE A 15 5.06 19.43 -1.15
CA ILE A 15 4.21 18.26 -0.92
C ILE A 15 2.79 18.71 -0.62
N VAL A 16 1.82 18.18 -1.37
CA VAL A 16 0.42 18.56 -1.26
C VAL A 16 -0.45 17.35 -0.96
N ARG A 17 -1.34 17.53 0.01
CA ARG A 17 -2.38 16.59 0.36
C ARG A 17 -3.65 17.33 0.78
N GLY A 18 -4.78 16.62 0.84
CA GLY A 18 -6.03 17.11 1.42
C GLY A 18 -6.03 17.02 2.94
N GLY A 19 -6.96 16.27 3.51
CA GLY A 19 -6.97 16.02 4.96
C GLY A 19 -5.79 15.14 5.39
N SER A 20 -5.16 15.50 6.51
CA SER A 20 -4.08 14.71 7.09
C SER A 20 -4.55 13.30 7.49
N LEU A 21 -3.74 12.30 7.24
CA LEU A 21 -3.97 10.91 7.64
C LEU A 21 -2.98 10.50 8.75
N GLY A 22 -3.42 9.55 9.57
CA GLY A 22 -2.52 8.93 10.55
C GLY A 22 -1.44 8.07 9.88
N ARG A 23 -0.27 7.98 10.51
CA ARG A 23 0.87 7.17 10.03
C ARG A 23 0.56 5.67 9.97
N ASN A 24 -0.45 5.21 10.68
CA ASN A 24 -0.90 3.80 10.76
C ASN A 24 -1.88 3.39 9.65
N THR A 25 -2.10 4.23 8.65
CA THR A 25 -2.86 3.88 7.43
C THR A 25 -1.91 3.76 6.24
N GLY A 26 -2.17 2.86 5.28
CA GLY A 26 -1.26 2.65 4.14
C GLY A 26 -0.92 3.94 3.38
N LEU A 27 -1.93 4.76 3.02
CA LEU A 27 -1.73 6.05 2.36
C LEU A 27 -1.07 7.09 3.26
N GLY A 28 -1.42 7.09 4.56
CA GLY A 28 -0.80 7.98 5.54
C GLY A 28 0.67 7.65 5.77
N ALA A 29 1.01 6.37 5.92
CA ALA A 29 2.38 5.92 6.04
C ALA A 29 3.23 6.32 4.81
N ALA A 30 2.73 6.11 3.60
CA ALA A 30 3.42 6.49 2.37
C ALA A 30 3.67 8.00 2.28
N HIS A 31 2.66 8.82 2.62
CA HIS A 31 2.79 10.28 2.65
C HIS A 31 3.83 10.76 3.66
N HIS A 32 3.71 10.32 4.91
CA HIS A 32 4.63 10.75 5.97
C HIS A 32 6.05 10.24 5.73
N ASN A 33 6.22 9.02 5.23
CA ASN A 33 7.53 8.48 4.87
C ASN A 33 8.22 9.33 3.79
N LEU A 34 7.48 9.78 2.77
CA LEU A 34 8.01 10.69 1.76
C LEU A 34 8.46 12.04 2.37
N VAL A 35 7.65 12.63 3.25
CA VAL A 35 8.00 13.88 3.93
C VAL A 35 9.25 13.69 4.79
N ASP A 36 9.27 12.64 5.61
CA ASP A 36 10.42 12.31 6.47
C ASP A 36 11.72 12.09 5.64
N MET A 37 11.63 11.47 4.46
CA MET A 37 12.77 11.28 3.56
C MET A 37 13.29 12.59 2.98
N LEU A 38 12.40 13.53 2.62
CA LEU A 38 12.77 14.86 2.14
C LEU A 38 13.42 15.68 3.26
N GLU A 39 12.82 15.70 4.46
CA GLU A 39 13.36 16.40 5.62
C GLU A 39 14.72 15.85 6.06
N ALA A 40 14.92 14.54 5.93
CA ALA A 40 16.18 13.87 6.22
C ALA A 40 17.22 14.00 5.09
N GLY A 41 16.93 14.70 3.97
CA GLY A 41 17.83 14.85 2.83
C GLY A 41 18.16 13.55 2.09
N LYS A 42 17.31 12.53 2.20
CA LYS A 42 17.53 11.23 1.55
C LYS A 42 17.24 11.26 0.05
N ILE A 43 16.44 12.22 -0.44
CA ILE A 43 16.16 12.42 -1.86
C ILE A 43 17.19 13.43 -2.40
N LYS A 44 18.25 12.91 -3.00
CA LYS A 44 19.43 13.71 -3.39
C LYS A 44 19.08 14.84 -4.37
N GLY A 45 19.56 16.03 -4.07
CA GLY A 45 19.34 17.22 -4.91
C GLY A 45 17.98 17.89 -4.73
N TRP A 46 17.14 17.38 -3.82
CA TRP A 46 15.81 17.89 -3.54
C TRP A 46 15.59 18.20 -2.05
N GLU A 47 14.98 19.32 -1.78
CA GLU A 47 14.60 19.78 -0.45
C GLU A 47 13.10 20.03 -0.38
N LEU A 48 12.55 19.97 0.83
CA LEU A 48 11.14 20.24 1.08
C LEU A 48 10.90 21.77 1.03
N ALA A 49 10.07 22.25 0.08
CA ALA A 49 9.59 23.63 0.09
C ALA A 49 8.47 23.86 1.11
N GLY A 50 7.79 22.81 1.52
CA GLY A 50 6.74 22.82 2.53
C GLY A 50 5.73 21.69 2.33
N VAL A 51 4.83 21.55 3.29
CA VAL A 51 3.70 20.61 3.22
C VAL A 51 2.39 21.41 3.27
N CYS A 52 1.50 21.15 2.31
CA CYS A 52 0.18 21.76 2.24
C CYS A 52 -0.91 20.74 2.47
N GLU A 53 -1.39 20.66 3.71
CA GLU A 53 -2.51 19.80 4.11
C GLU A 53 -3.41 20.52 5.13
N TYR A 54 -4.52 19.90 5.53
CA TYR A 54 -5.35 20.42 6.61
C TYR A 54 -5.71 19.32 7.61
N PRO A 55 -5.80 19.65 8.92
CA PRO A 55 -6.17 18.67 9.93
C PRO A 55 -7.62 18.22 9.73
N LEU A 56 -7.86 16.90 9.79
CA LEU A 56 -9.22 16.35 9.82
C LEU A 56 -9.80 16.55 11.21
N ALA A 57 -10.63 17.59 11.37
CA ALA A 57 -11.36 17.80 12.63
C ALA A 57 -12.37 16.66 12.84
N LYS A 58 -12.27 15.95 13.96
CA LYS A 58 -13.16 14.84 14.32
C LYS A 58 -14.66 15.24 14.37
N THR A 59 -14.95 16.54 14.51
CA THR A 59 -16.30 17.10 14.73
C THR A 59 -16.82 17.92 13.56
N SER A 60 -16.16 17.92 12.37
CA SER A 60 -16.63 18.71 11.25
C SER A 60 -17.91 18.11 10.64
N ASN A 61 -18.92 18.97 10.44
CA ASN A 61 -20.15 18.56 9.78
C ASN A 61 -19.89 18.16 8.30
N PRO A 62 -20.68 17.27 7.68
CA PRO A 62 -20.47 16.82 6.30
C PRO A 62 -20.41 17.96 5.27
N ILE A 63 -21.20 19.01 5.45
CA ILE A 63 -21.23 20.19 4.54
C ILE A 63 -19.90 20.93 4.60
N SER A 64 -19.36 21.17 5.80
CA SER A 64 -18.06 21.84 5.96
C SER A 64 -16.90 21.02 5.39
N ARG A 65 -16.99 19.68 5.49
CA ARG A 65 -16.01 18.77 4.86
C ARG A 65 -16.03 18.90 3.34
N ILE A 66 -17.21 18.88 2.70
CA ILE A 66 -17.38 19.06 1.25
C ILE A 66 -16.89 20.44 0.83
N TRP A 67 -17.27 21.50 1.56
CA TRP A 67 -16.83 22.86 1.28
C TRP A 67 -15.31 23.00 1.34
N ASN A 68 -14.68 22.43 2.37
CA ASN A 68 -13.23 22.46 2.50
C ASN A 68 -12.55 21.69 1.36
N ARG A 69 -13.02 20.48 1.06
CA ARG A 69 -12.47 19.62 0.01
C ARG A 69 -12.57 20.27 -1.38
N TRP A 70 -13.72 20.84 -1.72
CA TRP A 70 -13.97 21.30 -3.10
C TRP A 70 -13.66 22.77 -3.35
N PHE A 71 -13.59 23.59 -2.31
CA PHE A 71 -13.49 25.05 -2.50
C PHE A 71 -12.37 25.69 -1.68
N SER A 72 -12.35 25.52 -0.37
CA SER A 72 -11.44 26.23 0.51
C SER A 72 -9.99 25.78 0.33
N HIS A 73 -9.76 24.48 0.43
CA HIS A 73 -8.42 23.91 0.34
C HIS A 73 -7.80 24.02 -1.07
N PRO A 74 -8.50 23.71 -2.17
CA PRO A 74 -7.97 23.95 -3.51
C PRO A 74 -7.52 25.38 -3.77
N LYS A 75 -8.26 26.38 -3.26
CA LYS A 75 -7.86 27.78 -3.33
C LYS A 75 -6.59 28.08 -2.53
N ARG A 76 -6.47 27.49 -1.33
CA ARG A 76 -5.26 27.63 -0.50
C ARG A 76 -4.04 27.02 -1.18
N VAL A 77 -4.17 25.80 -1.73
CA VAL A 77 -3.11 25.13 -2.49
C VAL A 77 -2.68 25.99 -3.69
N ALA A 78 -3.64 26.48 -4.48
CA ALA A 78 -3.33 27.30 -5.65
C ALA A 78 -2.58 28.60 -5.27
N ARG A 79 -2.98 29.29 -4.19
CA ARG A 79 -2.28 30.48 -3.70
C ARG A 79 -0.86 30.17 -3.22
N GLN A 80 -0.67 29.06 -2.51
CA GLN A 80 0.65 28.66 -2.01
C GLN A 80 1.59 28.34 -3.18
N ILE A 81 1.10 27.63 -4.21
CA ILE A 81 1.86 27.36 -5.44
C ILE A 81 2.24 28.68 -6.12
N GLU A 82 1.29 29.64 -6.25
CA GLU A 82 1.55 30.93 -6.87
C GLU A 82 2.62 31.73 -6.11
N GLN A 83 2.52 31.80 -4.78
CA GLN A 83 3.48 32.50 -3.93
C GLN A 83 4.88 31.91 -4.06
N LEU A 84 5.00 30.58 -4.00
CA LEU A 84 6.29 29.89 -4.12
C LEU A 84 6.89 30.03 -5.54
N ALA A 85 6.05 29.97 -6.58
CA ALA A 85 6.50 30.14 -7.97
C ALA A 85 7.01 31.57 -8.21
N GLN A 86 6.31 32.61 -7.70
CA GLN A 86 6.75 34.01 -7.82
C GLN A 86 8.04 34.27 -7.04
N ALA A 87 8.20 33.65 -5.88
CA ALA A 87 9.42 33.74 -5.07
C ALA A 87 10.60 32.89 -5.63
N LYS A 88 10.35 32.02 -6.63
CA LYS A 88 11.29 31.01 -7.13
C LYS A 88 11.80 30.06 -6.03
N ASP A 89 10.93 29.77 -5.07
CA ASP A 89 11.20 28.96 -3.89
C ASP A 89 10.67 27.52 -4.01
N CYS A 90 10.22 27.11 -5.21
CA CYS A 90 9.72 25.77 -5.49
C CYS A 90 9.86 25.48 -6.98
N ASP A 91 10.28 24.26 -7.31
CA ASP A 91 10.48 23.78 -8.68
C ASP A 91 9.42 22.77 -9.11
N LEU A 92 8.83 22.06 -8.15
CA LEU A 92 7.88 20.97 -8.39
C LEU A 92 6.80 20.94 -7.32
N VAL A 93 5.58 20.61 -7.70
CA VAL A 93 4.49 20.26 -6.79
C VAL A 93 4.25 18.76 -6.85
N HIS A 94 4.21 18.07 -5.70
CA HIS A 94 3.89 16.66 -5.65
C HIS A 94 2.66 16.40 -4.79
N ILE A 95 1.58 15.93 -5.43
CA ILE A 95 0.36 15.47 -4.78
C ILE A 95 0.52 13.98 -4.49
N THR A 96 0.54 13.60 -3.21
CA THR A 96 0.96 12.26 -2.76
C THR A 96 -0.10 11.17 -2.91
N ASP A 97 -1.26 11.48 -3.50
CA ASP A 97 -2.40 10.56 -3.58
C ASP A 97 -3.35 10.97 -4.72
N GLN A 98 -3.72 10.04 -5.59
CA GLN A 98 -4.68 10.29 -6.69
C GLN A 98 -6.06 10.75 -6.20
N GLU A 99 -6.47 10.37 -4.99
CA GLU A 99 -7.73 10.85 -4.38
C GLU A 99 -7.68 12.35 -4.01
N GLN A 100 -6.54 12.98 -4.21
CA GLN A 100 -6.33 14.42 -4.03
C GLN A 100 -6.06 15.16 -5.37
N ALA A 101 -6.21 14.50 -6.51
CA ALA A 101 -5.94 15.07 -7.82
C ALA A 101 -6.75 16.34 -8.13
N HIS A 102 -7.93 16.53 -7.49
CA HIS A 102 -8.73 17.77 -7.58
C HIS A 102 -7.97 19.02 -7.11
N LEU A 103 -6.85 18.86 -6.39
CA LEU A 103 -5.98 19.94 -5.92
C LEU A 103 -5.06 20.49 -7.01
N VAL A 104 -4.92 19.81 -8.16
CA VAL A 104 -4.17 20.35 -9.30
C VAL A 104 -4.85 21.61 -9.80
N PRO A 105 -4.17 22.78 -9.82
CA PRO A 105 -4.73 24.02 -10.33
C PRO A 105 -5.21 23.89 -11.79
N LYS A 106 -6.14 24.75 -12.21
CA LYS A 106 -6.58 24.76 -13.61
C LYS A 106 -5.45 25.12 -14.58
N ASN A 107 -4.59 26.04 -14.18
CA ASN A 107 -3.40 26.48 -14.91
C ASN A 107 -2.22 26.41 -13.93
N PRO A 108 -1.56 25.27 -13.79
CA PRO A 108 -0.44 25.14 -12.87
C PRO A 108 0.76 25.96 -13.35
N LEU A 109 1.34 26.77 -12.44
CA LEU A 109 2.53 27.59 -12.71
C LEU A 109 3.84 26.80 -12.57
N LEU A 110 3.79 25.65 -11.95
CA LEU A 110 4.90 24.72 -11.75
C LEU A 110 4.49 23.34 -12.28
N PRO A 111 5.45 22.48 -12.66
CA PRO A 111 5.15 21.08 -12.92
C PRO A 111 4.44 20.43 -11.71
N VAL A 112 3.45 19.58 -11.99
CA VAL A 112 2.69 18.88 -10.96
C VAL A 112 2.80 17.38 -11.17
N ALA A 113 3.37 16.68 -10.20
CA ALA A 113 3.38 15.22 -10.14
C ALA A 113 2.26 14.71 -9.21
N ILE A 114 1.66 13.57 -9.53
CA ILE A 114 0.69 12.88 -8.67
C ILE A 114 1.16 11.44 -8.47
N THR A 115 1.24 10.99 -7.21
CA THR A 115 1.38 9.56 -6.95
C THR A 115 0.07 8.83 -7.18
N ILE A 116 0.11 7.79 -8.00
CA ILE A 116 -1.00 6.88 -8.28
C ILE A 116 -0.77 5.60 -7.48
N HIS A 117 -1.49 5.46 -6.37
CA HIS A 117 -1.48 4.25 -5.56
C HIS A 117 -2.34 3.16 -6.19
N ASP A 118 -3.51 3.54 -6.69
CA ASP A 118 -4.44 2.72 -7.46
C ASP A 118 -5.37 3.63 -8.28
N LEU A 119 -6.21 3.03 -9.10
CA LEU A 119 -7.25 3.76 -9.83
C LEU A 119 -8.65 3.13 -9.62
N PHE A 120 -8.79 2.26 -8.62
CA PHE A 120 -10.00 1.46 -8.38
C PHE A 120 -11.25 2.31 -8.23
N HIS A 121 -11.18 3.41 -7.48
CA HIS A 121 -12.33 4.28 -7.27
C HIS A 121 -12.72 5.07 -8.53
N MET A 122 -11.73 5.48 -9.33
CA MET A 122 -11.99 6.22 -10.57
C MET A 122 -12.50 5.31 -11.70
N PHE A 123 -12.02 4.07 -11.73
CA PHE A 123 -12.31 3.05 -12.73
C PHE A 123 -12.61 1.74 -12.02
N PRO A 124 -13.81 1.63 -11.39
CA PRO A 124 -14.19 0.43 -10.68
C PRO A 124 -14.38 -0.74 -11.62
N GLU A 125 -14.09 -1.93 -11.10
CA GLU A 125 -14.22 -3.18 -11.83
C GLU A 125 -14.99 -4.20 -11.00
N GLN A 126 -15.61 -5.17 -11.65
CA GLN A 126 -16.18 -6.35 -11.02
C GLN A 126 -15.44 -7.58 -11.54
N LEU A 127 -14.81 -8.31 -10.63
CA LEU A 127 -14.06 -9.51 -10.97
C LEU A 127 -14.84 -10.76 -10.55
N GLN A 128 -14.93 -11.73 -11.46
CA GLN A 128 -15.58 -13.03 -11.21
C GLN A 128 -14.52 -14.06 -10.81
N PHE A 129 -14.70 -14.69 -9.65
CA PHE A 129 -13.88 -15.79 -9.15
C PHE A 129 -14.76 -16.96 -8.78
N GLY A 130 -14.90 -17.94 -9.67
CA GLY A 130 -15.91 -18.99 -9.53
C GLY A 130 -17.30 -18.39 -9.44
N ASP A 131 -18.03 -18.67 -8.34
CA ASP A 131 -19.36 -18.12 -8.07
C ASP A 131 -19.34 -16.77 -7.34
N ASP A 132 -18.17 -16.31 -6.87
CA ASP A 132 -18.01 -15.04 -6.16
C ASP A 132 -17.82 -13.88 -7.13
N LEU A 133 -18.65 -12.83 -7.00
CA LEU A 133 -18.44 -11.55 -7.68
C LEU A 133 -17.82 -10.56 -6.69
N VAL A 134 -16.63 -10.07 -7.03
CA VAL A 134 -15.85 -9.16 -6.18
C VAL A 134 -15.86 -7.76 -6.76
N ASP A 135 -16.45 -6.82 -6.04
CA ASP A 135 -16.42 -5.40 -6.38
C ASP A 135 -15.07 -4.77 -6.00
N ILE A 136 -14.44 -4.12 -6.97
CA ILE A 136 -13.21 -3.37 -6.79
C ILE A 136 -13.50 -1.89 -7.00
N GLY A 137 -13.37 -1.10 -5.93
CA GLY A 137 -13.63 0.34 -5.97
C GLY A 137 -15.13 0.70 -5.87
N ASP A 138 -15.48 1.89 -6.36
CA ASP A 138 -16.82 2.47 -6.23
C ASP A 138 -17.73 2.07 -7.42
N VAL A 139 -18.21 0.83 -7.45
CA VAL A 139 -19.05 0.31 -8.56
C VAL A 139 -20.37 1.07 -8.71
N SER A 140 -20.97 1.54 -7.63
CA SER A 140 -22.24 2.28 -7.63
C SER A 140 -22.17 3.57 -6.79
N PRO A 141 -21.35 4.56 -7.18
CA PRO A 141 -21.18 5.78 -6.39
C PRO A 141 -22.45 6.66 -6.40
N GLY A 142 -22.81 7.20 -5.23
CA GLY A 142 -23.86 8.22 -5.13
C GLY A 142 -23.48 9.52 -5.86
N MET A 143 -24.46 10.44 -6.08
CA MET A 143 -24.25 11.65 -6.88
C MET A 143 -23.06 12.51 -6.42
N ILE A 144 -22.88 12.70 -5.11
CA ILE A 144 -21.77 13.49 -4.55
C ILE A 144 -20.43 12.83 -4.89
N ARG A 145 -20.32 11.51 -4.67
CA ARG A 145 -19.09 10.74 -4.97
C ARG A 145 -18.82 10.72 -6.47
N ARG A 146 -19.83 10.55 -7.30
CA ARG A 146 -19.68 10.61 -8.77
C ARG A 146 -19.12 11.97 -9.24
N ARG A 147 -19.61 13.07 -8.65
CA ARG A 147 -19.07 14.41 -8.93
C ARG A 147 -17.63 14.54 -8.45
N ASP A 148 -17.31 14.01 -7.26
CA ASP A 148 -15.94 14.01 -6.74
C ASP A 148 -15.00 13.24 -7.65
N LEU A 149 -15.37 12.01 -8.06
CA LEU A 149 -14.60 11.19 -9.00
C LEU A 149 -14.34 11.90 -10.34
N ASN A 150 -15.32 12.61 -10.87
CA ASN A 150 -15.13 13.43 -12.07
C ASN A 150 -14.12 14.55 -11.84
N ASN A 151 -14.16 15.23 -10.69
CA ASN A 151 -13.18 16.25 -10.34
C ASN A 151 -11.76 15.66 -10.21
N LEU A 152 -11.63 14.43 -9.67
CA LEU A 152 -10.35 13.73 -9.58
C LEU A 152 -9.81 13.40 -10.98
N LYS A 153 -10.62 12.82 -11.87
CA LYS A 153 -10.23 12.51 -13.25
C LYS A 153 -9.77 13.78 -13.98
N HIS A 154 -10.51 14.88 -13.89
CA HIS A 154 -10.08 16.17 -14.43
C HIS A 154 -8.82 16.73 -13.77
N GLY A 155 -8.59 16.42 -12.49
CA GLY A 155 -7.36 16.77 -11.80
C GLY A 155 -6.16 16.03 -12.37
N VAL A 156 -6.29 14.72 -12.55
CA VAL A 156 -5.24 13.89 -13.14
C VAL A 156 -4.87 14.38 -14.55
N THR A 157 -5.85 14.72 -15.40
CA THR A 157 -5.57 15.20 -16.77
C THR A 157 -4.85 16.56 -16.82
N ARG A 158 -4.79 17.30 -15.71
CA ARG A 158 -4.03 18.56 -15.60
C ARG A 158 -2.64 18.41 -15.01
N ALA A 159 -2.32 17.26 -14.46
CA ALA A 159 -0.99 16.96 -13.97
C ALA A 159 0.01 16.85 -15.14
N THR A 160 1.27 17.18 -14.90
CA THR A 160 2.33 16.99 -15.89
C THR A 160 2.87 15.57 -15.85
N ASN A 161 2.91 14.96 -14.65
CA ASN A 161 3.50 13.63 -14.45
C ASN A 161 2.68 12.79 -13.46
N LEU A 162 2.60 11.49 -13.72
CA LEU A 162 2.05 10.50 -12.80
C LEU A 162 3.17 9.57 -12.33
N ILE A 163 3.29 9.42 -11.03
CA ILE A 163 4.20 8.49 -10.37
C ILE A 163 3.41 7.24 -10.03
N CYS A 164 3.61 6.16 -10.78
CA CYS A 164 2.87 4.92 -10.63
C CYS A 164 3.66 3.93 -9.78
N ILE A 165 3.08 3.47 -8.67
CA ILE A 165 3.77 2.65 -7.67
C ILE A 165 3.91 1.17 -8.06
N SER A 166 3.28 0.75 -9.15
CA SER A 166 3.39 -0.61 -9.71
C SER A 166 3.28 -0.56 -11.24
N ARG A 167 3.73 -1.61 -11.92
CA ARG A 167 3.50 -1.76 -13.37
C ARG A 167 2.02 -1.88 -13.68
N HIS A 168 1.25 -2.47 -12.77
CA HIS A 168 -0.21 -2.54 -12.89
C HIS A 168 -0.80 -1.13 -12.90
N THR A 169 -0.46 -0.27 -11.92
CA THR A 169 -0.94 1.13 -11.89
C THR A 169 -0.41 1.95 -13.06
N LEU A 170 0.82 1.69 -13.54
CA LEU A 170 1.38 2.34 -14.73
C LEU A 170 0.54 2.04 -15.98
N ASN A 171 0.21 0.76 -16.18
CA ASN A 171 -0.58 0.34 -17.35
C ASN A 171 -2.00 0.92 -17.29
N ALA A 172 -2.63 0.89 -16.11
CA ALA A 172 -3.94 1.52 -15.89
C ALA A 172 -3.90 3.04 -16.12
N ALA A 173 -2.84 3.72 -15.65
CA ALA A 173 -2.67 5.16 -15.87
C ALA A 173 -2.49 5.49 -17.35
N LYS A 174 -1.65 4.76 -18.08
CA LYS A 174 -1.46 4.95 -19.53
C LYS A 174 -2.72 4.69 -20.33
N ALA A 175 -3.51 3.68 -19.96
CA ALA A 175 -4.76 3.37 -20.63
C ALA A 175 -5.83 4.46 -20.44
N ASN A 176 -5.94 5.00 -19.22
CA ASN A 176 -6.99 5.95 -18.86
C ASN A 176 -6.59 7.42 -19.01
N PHE A 177 -5.29 7.74 -18.97
CA PHE A 177 -4.75 9.11 -19.08
C PHE A 177 -3.58 9.16 -20.09
N PRO A 178 -3.80 8.79 -21.37
CA PRO A 178 -2.72 8.64 -22.37
C PRO A 178 -1.94 9.90 -22.65
N ASN A 179 -2.50 11.07 -22.36
CA ASN A 179 -1.87 12.37 -22.60
C ASN A 179 -1.06 12.90 -21.40
N VAL A 180 -0.99 12.14 -20.29
CA VAL A 180 -0.21 12.51 -19.10
C VAL A 180 1.00 11.59 -19.01
N THR A 181 2.19 12.14 -18.88
CA THR A 181 3.41 11.36 -18.72
C THR A 181 3.34 10.50 -17.45
N SER A 182 3.53 9.20 -17.60
CA SER A 182 3.44 8.25 -16.49
C SER A 182 4.78 7.54 -16.29
N THR A 183 5.30 7.58 -15.07
CA THR A 183 6.61 7.00 -14.69
C THR A 183 6.42 5.93 -13.63
N TYR A 184 7.09 4.78 -13.78
CA TYR A 184 7.09 3.69 -12.82
C TYR A 184 8.12 3.95 -11.72
N ILE A 185 7.63 4.12 -10.50
CA ILE A 185 8.46 4.26 -9.30
C ILE A 185 7.80 3.41 -8.21
N PRO A 186 8.24 2.15 -8.03
CA PRO A 186 7.68 1.27 -7.02
C PRO A 186 7.87 1.85 -5.62
N SER A 187 6.88 1.67 -4.78
CA SER A 187 6.95 2.12 -3.39
C SER A 187 8.14 1.52 -2.66
N GLY A 188 8.72 2.32 -1.77
CA GLY A 188 9.81 1.86 -0.90
C GLY A 188 9.29 1.31 0.42
N ILE A 189 10.06 0.39 1.00
CA ILE A 189 9.92 -0.07 2.38
C ILE A 189 11.22 0.20 3.14
N ASP A 190 11.13 0.34 4.45
CA ASP A 190 12.32 0.32 5.32
C ASP A 190 12.70 -1.15 5.58
N SER A 191 13.52 -1.71 4.68
CA SER A 191 13.92 -3.12 4.77
C SER A 191 14.69 -3.44 6.06
N ALA A 192 15.41 -2.48 6.63
CA ALA A 192 16.11 -2.65 7.89
C ALA A 192 15.13 -2.79 9.07
N LYS A 193 13.99 -2.08 9.03
CA LYS A 193 12.93 -2.20 10.05
C LYS A 193 12.39 -3.63 10.15
N TYR A 194 12.24 -4.31 9.02
CA TYR A 194 11.66 -5.67 8.96
C TYR A 194 12.71 -6.79 9.05
N HIS A 195 14.00 -6.45 9.08
CA HIS A 195 15.06 -7.46 9.13
C HIS A 195 14.96 -8.29 10.42
N PRO A 196 15.14 -9.62 10.34
CA PRO A 196 15.02 -10.51 11.53
C PRO A 196 15.99 -10.17 12.66
N ASP A 197 17.13 -9.57 12.35
CA ASP A 197 18.10 -9.12 13.36
C ASP A 197 17.68 -7.84 14.10
N ASN A 198 16.51 -7.28 13.78
CA ASN A 198 15.98 -6.11 14.46
C ASN A 198 15.63 -6.46 15.90
N GLN A 199 16.24 -5.76 16.86
CA GLN A 199 16.09 -6.05 18.29
C GLN A 199 14.84 -5.43 18.93
N HIS A 200 14.02 -4.69 18.17
CA HIS A 200 12.79 -4.05 18.69
C HIS A 200 11.57 -4.98 18.63
N LEU A 201 11.75 -6.24 18.99
CA LEU A 201 10.67 -7.22 19.06
C LEU A 201 9.99 -7.16 20.43
N VAL A 202 8.67 -7.32 20.42
CA VAL A 202 7.90 -7.50 21.66
C VAL A 202 7.81 -8.98 22.02
N ASP A 203 7.74 -9.27 23.31
CA ASP A 203 7.57 -10.65 23.76
C ASP A 203 6.11 -11.08 23.55
N ILE A 204 5.90 -12.03 22.61
CA ILE A 204 4.60 -12.65 22.34
C ILE A 204 4.77 -14.16 22.33
N SER A 205 3.79 -14.86 22.91
CA SER A 205 3.68 -16.31 22.82
C SER A 205 2.68 -16.64 21.70
N LEU A 206 3.11 -17.47 20.75
CA LEU A 206 2.23 -18.05 19.75
C LEU A 206 1.79 -19.47 20.16
N PRO A 207 0.63 -19.94 19.66
CA PRO A 207 0.24 -21.34 19.83
C PRO A 207 1.29 -22.30 19.27
N ASP A 208 1.37 -23.49 19.86
CA ASP A 208 2.19 -24.60 19.32
C ASP A 208 1.47 -25.23 18.13
N ALA A 209 1.59 -24.55 16.99
CA ALA A 209 0.93 -24.87 15.72
C ALA A 209 1.68 -24.17 14.58
N CYS A 210 1.44 -24.57 13.34
CA CYS A 210 1.87 -23.80 12.17
C CYS A 210 1.11 -22.47 12.14
N ASN A 211 1.80 -21.37 12.46
CA ASN A 211 1.21 -20.05 12.64
C ASN A 211 1.18 -19.28 11.31
N LEU A 212 0.01 -18.98 10.80
CA LEU A 212 -0.20 -18.34 9.52
C LEU A 212 -0.73 -16.90 9.71
N LEU A 213 -0.02 -15.91 9.16
CA LEU A 213 -0.36 -14.50 9.27
C LEU A 213 -1.24 -14.07 8.10
N VAL A 214 -2.25 -13.26 8.39
CA VAL A 214 -3.11 -12.60 7.40
C VAL A 214 -3.19 -11.12 7.75
N VAL A 215 -2.77 -10.24 6.83
CA VAL A 215 -2.74 -8.79 7.05
C VAL A 215 -3.67 -8.09 6.06
N GLY A 216 -4.69 -7.43 6.56
CA GLY A 216 -5.63 -6.65 5.75
C GLY A 216 -6.97 -6.43 6.43
N SER A 217 -7.75 -5.47 5.92
CA SER A 217 -9.14 -5.25 6.33
C SER A 217 -10.06 -6.32 5.76
N ASN A 218 -11.26 -6.43 6.32
CA ASN A 218 -12.34 -7.27 5.78
C ASN A 218 -13.02 -6.60 4.57
N ASP A 219 -12.20 -6.27 3.57
CA ASP A 219 -12.62 -5.71 2.29
C ASP A 219 -12.86 -6.86 1.28
N PRO A 220 -13.91 -6.84 0.43
CA PRO A 220 -14.19 -7.90 -0.53
C PRO A 220 -12.97 -8.32 -1.35
N ARG A 221 -12.17 -7.35 -1.82
CA ARG A 221 -10.95 -7.61 -2.61
C ARG A 221 -9.85 -8.37 -1.86
N LYS A 222 -9.87 -8.36 -0.51
CA LYS A 222 -8.92 -9.12 0.34
C LYS A 222 -9.31 -10.59 0.47
N ARG A 223 -10.51 -10.97 0.04
CA ARG A 223 -11.02 -12.35 -0.07
C ARG A 223 -10.87 -13.20 1.21
N MET A 224 -11.18 -12.61 2.36
CA MET A 224 -11.16 -13.37 3.63
C MET A 224 -12.14 -14.55 3.60
N LYS A 225 -13.32 -14.38 2.96
CA LYS A 225 -14.30 -15.46 2.78
C LYS A 225 -13.68 -16.65 2.02
N PHE A 226 -13.05 -16.40 0.87
CA PHE A 226 -12.38 -17.45 0.09
C PHE A 226 -11.31 -18.18 0.91
N LEU A 227 -10.45 -17.43 1.62
CA LEU A 227 -9.41 -18.03 2.44
C LEU A 227 -9.99 -18.95 3.52
N PHE A 228 -11.03 -18.54 4.20
CA PHE A 228 -11.66 -19.35 5.25
C PHE A 228 -12.40 -20.56 4.67
N GLU A 229 -13.01 -20.44 3.50
CA GLU A 229 -13.60 -21.59 2.77
C GLU A 229 -12.53 -22.61 2.35
N VAL A 230 -11.33 -22.15 1.96
CA VAL A 230 -10.16 -23.00 1.71
C VAL A 230 -9.72 -23.72 2.99
N ILE A 231 -9.56 -22.97 4.10
CA ILE A 231 -9.16 -23.54 5.39
C ILE A 231 -10.19 -24.58 5.88
N ALA A 232 -11.47 -24.31 5.71
CA ALA A 232 -12.51 -25.28 6.10
C ALA A 232 -12.47 -26.59 5.31
N LYS A 233 -11.89 -26.58 4.10
CA LYS A 233 -11.71 -27.78 3.24
C LYS A 233 -10.39 -28.51 3.46
N LEU A 234 -9.50 -27.99 4.30
CA LEU A 234 -8.23 -28.67 4.64
C LEU A 234 -8.53 -30.03 5.34
N PRO A 235 -7.65 -31.03 5.16
CA PRO A 235 -7.71 -32.24 5.98
C PRO A 235 -7.74 -31.89 7.48
N ASP A 236 -8.50 -32.66 8.27
CA ASP A 236 -8.71 -32.36 9.69
C ASP A 236 -7.39 -32.23 10.48
N THR A 237 -6.40 -33.05 10.17
CA THR A 237 -5.05 -32.99 10.81
C THR A 237 -4.35 -31.68 10.52
N VAL A 238 -4.42 -31.17 9.28
CA VAL A 238 -3.83 -29.89 8.88
C VAL A 238 -4.60 -28.74 9.52
N ARG A 239 -5.95 -28.78 9.44
CA ARG A 239 -6.81 -27.74 10.00
C ARG A 239 -6.64 -27.56 11.50
N GLN A 240 -6.42 -28.65 12.25
CA GLN A 240 -6.16 -28.62 13.69
C GLN A 240 -4.72 -28.22 14.02
N GLY A 241 -3.77 -28.48 13.12
CA GLY A 241 -2.36 -28.17 13.30
C GLY A 241 -1.94 -26.77 12.84
N ILE A 242 -2.84 -25.95 12.27
CA ILE A 242 -2.57 -24.56 11.91
C ILE A 242 -3.26 -23.58 12.85
N HIS A 243 -2.72 -22.37 12.99
CA HIS A 243 -3.35 -21.24 13.70
C HIS A 243 -3.27 -19.97 12.87
N ILE A 244 -4.40 -19.27 12.70
CA ILE A 244 -4.51 -18.05 11.89
C ILE A 244 -4.37 -16.82 12.78
N HIS A 245 -3.49 -15.90 12.42
CA HIS A 245 -3.34 -14.58 13.03
C HIS A 245 -3.82 -13.50 12.07
N HIS A 246 -5.01 -12.92 12.32
CA HIS A 246 -5.53 -11.84 11.49
C HIS A 246 -5.21 -10.47 12.10
N VAL A 247 -4.55 -9.61 11.30
CA VAL A 247 -4.26 -8.20 11.65
C VAL A 247 -4.94 -7.27 10.66
N GLY A 248 -5.86 -6.46 11.17
CA GLY A 248 -6.62 -5.50 10.36
C GLY A 248 -8.03 -5.29 10.88
N ASN A 249 -8.80 -4.47 10.17
CA ASN A 249 -10.21 -4.27 10.50
C ASN A 249 -11.02 -5.54 10.16
N SER A 250 -11.57 -6.17 11.18
CA SER A 250 -12.35 -7.41 11.08
C SER A 250 -13.86 -7.20 10.97
N SER A 251 -14.34 -5.95 11.02
CA SER A 251 -15.76 -5.62 11.01
C SER A 251 -16.45 -6.02 9.70
N ALA A 252 -17.75 -6.28 9.75
CA ALA A 252 -18.56 -6.51 8.56
C ALA A 252 -18.44 -5.37 7.55
N ASN A 253 -18.39 -5.69 6.26
CA ASN A 253 -18.22 -4.73 5.18
C ASN A 253 -18.88 -5.22 3.89
N SER A 254 -19.64 -4.34 3.21
CA SER A 254 -20.18 -4.60 1.85
C SER A 254 -20.85 -5.97 1.68
N GLY A 255 -21.66 -6.39 2.66
CA GLY A 255 -22.38 -7.67 2.64
C GLY A 255 -21.55 -8.88 3.09
N ILE A 256 -20.29 -8.69 3.48
CA ILE A 256 -19.45 -9.71 4.10
C ILE A 256 -19.64 -9.65 5.63
N PRO A 257 -19.91 -10.80 6.31
CA PRO A 257 -19.97 -10.85 7.77
C PRO A 257 -18.64 -10.46 8.40
N GLN A 258 -18.64 -10.11 9.68
CA GLN A 258 -17.37 -9.92 10.36
C GLN A 258 -16.57 -11.22 10.42
N ILE A 259 -15.25 -11.09 10.51
CA ILE A 259 -14.33 -12.23 10.38
C ILE A 259 -14.59 -13.32 11.43
N SER A 260 -14.92 -12.96 12.66
CA SER A 260 -15.27 -13.92 13.73
C SER A 260 -16.50 -14.76 13.38
N ASP A 261 -17.56 -14.13 12.83
CA ASP A 261 -18.80 -14.82 12.51
C ASP A 261 -18.59 -15.75 11.31
N LEU A 262 -17.82 -15.30 10.33
CA LEU A 262 -17.45 -16.10 9.17
C LEU A 262 -16.65 -17.33 9.58
N ALA A 263 -15.61 -17.17 10.42
CA ALA A 263 -14.80 -18.27 10.93
C ALA A 263 -15.67 -19.28 11.70
N SER A 264 -16.52 -18.78 12.62
CA SER A 264 -17.41 -19.64 13.41
C SER A 264 -18.39 -20.44 12.53
N SER A 265 -18.96 -19.82 11.49
CA SER A 265 -19.87 -20.48 10.55
C SER A 265 -19.23 -21.60 9.74
N LEU A 266 -17.91 -21.56 9.57
CA LEU A 266 -17.09 -22.54 8.86
C LEU A 266 -16.36 -23.52 9.79
N GLY A 267 -16.59 -23.45 11.11
CA GLY A 267 -15.97 -24.31 12.09
C GLY A 267 -14.45 -24.08 12.25
N ILE A 268 -13.97 -22.86 12.04
CA ILE A 268 -12.57 -22.47 12.22
C ILE A 268 -12.42 -21.93 13.64
N GLU A 269 -11.80 -22.70 14.53
CA GLU A 269 -11.58 -22.35 15.94
C GLU A 269 -10.20 -21.75 16.20
N ASN A 270 -9.18 -22.15 15.45
CA ASN A 270 -7.78 -21.72 15.59
C ASN A 270 -7.55 -20.37 14.92
N LEU A 271 -8.14 -19.30 15.46
CA LEU A 271 -8.06 -17.94 14.93
C LEU A 271 -7.85 -16.93 16.06
N THR A 272 -6.82 -16.08 15.91
CA THR A 272 -6.62 -14.90 16.74
C THR A 272 -6.82 -13.63 15.91
N ILE A 273 -7.76 -12.77 16.31
CA ILE A 273 -8.01 -11.47 15.69
C ILE A 273 -7.33 -10.38 16.53
N HIS A 274 -6.27 -9.80 16.00
CA HIS A 274 -5.49 -8.74 16.68
C HIS A 274 -6.06 -7.33 16.49
N GLY A 275 -7.03 -7.17 15.55
CA GLY A 275 -7.60 -5.87 15.22
C GLY A 275 -6.65 -4.99 14.38
N SER A 276 -7.02 -3.70 14.25
CA SER A 276 -6.31 -2.72 13.41
C SER A 276 -5.40 -1.76 14.18
N SER A 277 -5.34 -1.89 15.51
CA SER A 277 -4.63 -0.96 16.40
C SER A 277 -3.37 -1.58 17.02
N VAL A 278 -2.83 -2.62 16.42
CA VAL A 278 -1.55 -3.20 16.85
C VAL A 278 -0.40 -2.24 16.56
N SER A 279 0.64 -2.24 17.42
CA SER A 279 1.84 -1.46 17.16
C SER A 279 2.65 -2.04 16.01
N ASP A 280 3.51 -1.22 15.41
CA ASP A 280 4.42 -1.67 14.35
C ASP A 280 5.35 -2.78 14.83
N GLU A 281 5.85 -2.68 16.07
CA GLU A 281 6.73 -3.68 16.70
C GLU A 281 5.99 -5.01 16.90
N TYR A 282 4.71 -4.96 17.27
CA TYR A 282 3.89 -6.16 17.42
C TYR A 282 3.70 -6.87 16.07
N LEU A 283 3.31 -6.12 15.03
CA LEU A 283 3.12 -6.68 13.69
C LEU A 283 4.43 -7.21 13.09
N MET A 284 5.56 -6.52 13.36
CA MET A 284 6.89 -7.00 12.98
C MET A 284 7.23 -8.31 13.69
N THR A 285 6.93 -8.41 14.99
CA THR A 285 7.15 -9.63 15.75
C THR A 285 6.33 -10.79 15.19
N LEU A 286 5.07 -10.57 14.80
CA LEU A 286 4.26 -11.59 14.12
C LEU A 286 4.90 -12.04 12.80
N ARG A 287 5.44 -11.10 11.99
CA ARG A 287 6.14 -11.46 10.74
C ARG A 287 7.40 -12.31 10.96
N ILE A 288 8.05 -12.17 12.09
CA ILE A 288 9.25 -12.94 12.41
C ILE A 288 8.91 -14.30 13.04
N LYS A 289 7.81 -14.36 13.81
CA LYS A 289 7.46 -15.58 14.56
C LYS A 289 6.45 -16.48 13.86
N CYS A 290 5.65 -15.98 12.91
CA CYS A 290 4.75 -16.83 12.12
C CYS A 290 5.49 -17.51 10.97
N ASP A 291 4.98 -18.65 10.51
CA ASP A 291 5.62 -19.50 9.50
C ASP A 291 5.41 -18.96 8.07
N ALA A 292 4.26 -18.33 7.79
CA ALA A 292 3.98 -17.76 6.48
C ALA A 292 2.93 -16.66 6.52
N LEU A 293 2.97 -15.75 5.51
CA LEU A 293 1.88 -14.84 5.17
C LEU A 293 0.96 -15.51 4.14
N LEU A 294 -0.36 -15.46 4.37
CA LEU A 294 -1.39 -15.78 3.38
C LEU A 294 -1.98 -14.49 2.84
N PHE A 295 -1.87 -14.27 1.53
CA PHE A 295 -2.30 -13.02 0.90
C PHE A 295 -3.18 -13.27 -0.35
N PRO A 296 -4.48 -13.61 -0.14
CA PRO A 296 -5.41 -13.98 -1.21
C PRO A 296 -6.03 -12.77 -1.92
N SER A 297 -5.55 -11.55 -1.67
CA SER A 297 -6.07 -10.33 -2.27
C SER A 297 -6.09 -10.39 -3.79
N VAL A 298 -7.18 -9.92 -4.42
CA VAL A 298 -7.36 -9.91 -5.88
C VAL A 298 -7.17 -8.54 -6.51
N SER A 299 -6.88 -7.53 -5.71
CA SER A 299 -6.57 -6.19 -6.24
C SER A 299 -5.78 -5.39 -5.23
N GLU A 300 -4.59 -4.96 -5.63
CA GLU A 300 -3.68 -4.10 -4.86
C GLU A 300 -3.02 -3.07 -5.77
N GLY A 301 -2.76 -1.91 -5.19
CA GLY A 301 -1.93 -0.93 -5.87
C GLY A 301 -0.47 -1.32 -5.89
N PHE A 302 0.06 -1.85 -4.77
CA PHE A 302 1.44 -2.31 -4.62
C PHE A 302 1.51 -3.68 -3.95
N GLY A 303 1.18 -3.82 -2.69
CA GLY A 303 1.28 -5.07 -1.92
C GLY A 303 2.33 -4.96 -0.81
N TYR A 304 2.17 -4.01 0.08
CA TYR A 304 3.07 -3.86 1.23
C TYR A 304 3.18 -5.12 2.11
N PRO A 305 2.08 -5.82 2.48
CA PRO A 305 2.20 -6.99 3.35
C PRO A 305 3.11 -8.10 2.80
N PRO A 306 3.04 -8.51 1.51
CA PRO A 306 3.99 -9.43 0.91
C PRO A 306 5.44 -8.97 1.01
N ILE A 307 5.74 -7.74 0.59
CA ILE A 307 7.14 -7.29 0.52
C ILE A 307 7.75 -7.07 1.91
N GLU A 308 6.95 -6.59 2.88
CA GLU A 308 7.36 -6.45 4.28
C GLU A 308 7.61 -7.82 4.93
N SER A 309 6.79 -8.82 4.60
CA SER A 309 6.99 -10.21 5.10
C SER A 309 8.23 -10.85 4.49
N MET A 310 8.49 -10.65 3.20
CA MET A 310 9.74 -11.09 2.58
C MET A 310 10.97 -10.40 3.18
N ALA A 311 10.87 -9.12 3.55
CA ALA A 311 11.96 -8.41 4.24
C ALA A 311 12.25 -8.98 5.63
N ALA A 312 11.25 -9.59 6.28
CA ALA A 312 11.42 -10.37 7.51
C ALA A 312 11.92 -11.81 7.25
N GLY A 313 12.08 -12.21 6.00
CA GLY A 313 12.45 -13.58 5.63
C GLY A 313 11.31 -14.60 5.74
N MET A 314 10.07 -14.12 5.91
CA MET A 314 8.88 -14.94 6.03
C MET A 314 8.44 -15.48 4.67
N LYS A 315 8.03 -16.74 4.59
CA LYS A 315 7.36 -17.31 3.42
C LYS A 315 6.08 -16.55 3.12
N VAL A 316 5.76 -16.39 1.83
CA VAL A 316 4.55 -15.69 1.39
C VAL A 316 3.80 -16.57 0.38
N ILE A 317 2.53 -16.84 0.65
CA ILE A 317 1.59 -17.40 -0.33
C ILE A 317 0.72 -16.26 -0.81
N CYS A 318 0.87 -15.91 -2.09
CA CYS A 318 0.25 -14.75 -2.70
C CYS A 318 -0.60 -15.17 -3.90
N ALA A 319 -1.73 -14.49 -4.13
CA ALA A 319 -2.54 -14.74 -5.32
C ALA A 319 -1.82 -14.26 -6.59
N ASP A 320 -1.92 -15.03 -7.68
CA ASP A 320 -1.40 -14.68 -9.01
C ASP A 320 -2.19 -13.51 -9.60
N LEU A 321 -1.63 -12.32 -9.52
CA LEU A 321 -2.19 -11.07 -10.03
C LEU A 321 -1.06 -10.12 -10.46
N PRO A 322 -1.31 -9.21 -11.42
CA PRO A 322 -0.26 -8.36 -11.99
C PRO A 322 0.56 -7.58 -10.97
N SER A 323 -0.08 -7.01 -9.93
CA SER A 323 0.63 -6.24 -8.89
C SER A 323 1.44 -7.14 -7.95
N HIS A 324 1.02 -8.39 -7.76
CA HIS A 324 1.73 -9.35 -6.91
C HIS A 324 2.89 -9.99 -7.66
N ASN A 325 2.68 -10.37 -8.93
CA ASN A 325 3.69 -11.04 -9.74
C ASN A 325 4.95 -10.19 -9.95
N GLU A 326 4.83 -8.85 -9.93
CA GLU A 326 6.01 -7.99 -10.01
C GLU A 326 6.79 -7.89 -8.70
N LEU A 327 6.14 -8.19 -7.56
CA LEU A 327 6.76 -8.12 -6.24
C LEU A 327 7.37 -9.45 -5.81
N MET A 328 6.70 -10.55 -6.16
CA MET A 328 7.11 -11.88 -5.75
C MET A 328 8.29 -12.37 -6.58
N PRO A 329 9.14 -13.25 -6.04
CA PRO A 329 10.07 -14.03 -6.85
C PRO A 329 9.33 -14.81 -7.95
N ASP A 330 10.06 -15.21 -8.99
CA ASP A 330 9.52 -16.06 -10.04
C ASP A 330 8.86 -17.30 -9.40
N ASP A 331 7.66 -17.65 -9.88
CA ASP A 331 6.82 -18.74 -9.35
C ASP A 331 6.33 -18.57 -7.89
N GLY A 332 6.44 -17.36 -7.32
CA GLY A 332 6.02 -17.07 -5.94
C GLY A 332 4.51 -16.87 -5.74
N CYS A 333 3.71 -16.86 -6.83
CA CYS A 333 2.27 -16.67 -6.77
C CYS A 333 1.52 -17.93 -7.18
N ILE A 334 0.33 -18.14 -6.61
CA ILE A 334 -0.55 -19.27 -6.93
C ILE A 334 -1.89 -18.77 -7.50
N PRO A 335 -2.59 -19.57 -8.35
CA PRO A 335 -3.85 -19.14 -8.94
C PRO A 335 -4.86 -18.61 -7.93
N ALA A 336 -5.40 -17.40 -8.19
CA ALA A 336 -6.29 -16.72 -7.27
C ALA A 336 -7.66 -17.40 -7.14
N ASP A 337 -8.07 -18.19 -8.14
CA ASP A 337 -9.38 -18.83 -8.29
C ASP A 337 -9.35 -20.36 -8.12
N ASN A 338 -8.20 -20.94 -7.78
CA ASN A 338 -8.04 -22.38 -7.61
C ASN A 338 -7.89 -22.76 -6.12
N PRO A 339 -8.98 -23.14 -5.41
CA PRO A 339 -8.90 -23.51 -3.99
C PRO A 339 -7.94 -24.68 -3.71
N ASP A 340 -7.81 -25.63 -4.65
CA ASP A 340 -7.00 -26.83 -4.45
C ASP A 340 -5.50 -26.49 -4.38
N GLU A 341 -5.03 -25.50 -5.15
CA GLU A 341 -3.65 -25.02 -5.04
C GLU A 341 -3.39 -24.32 -3.70
N TRP A 342 -4.35 -23.58 -3.18
CA TRP A 342 -4.26 -22.98 -1.83
C TRP A 342 -4.26 -24.06 -0.73
N ILE A 343 -5.13 -25.09 -0.84
CA ILE A 343 -5.15 -26.23 0.06
C ILE A 343 -3.79 -26.93 0.07
N LYS A 344 -3.23 -27.22 -1.11
CA LYS A 344 -1.93 -27.84 -1.28
C LYS A 344 -0.81 -27.00 -0.66
N ALA A 345 -0.80 -25.70 -0.92
CA ALA A 345 0.22 -24.79 -0.40
C ALA A 345 0.17 -24.69 1.13
N ILE A 346 -1.02 -24.57 1.73
CA ILE A 346 -1.19 -24.53 3.19
C ILE A 346 -0.82 -25.88 3.82
N SER A 347 -1.20 -27.01 3.19
CA SER A 347 -0.82 -28.34 3.68
C SER A 347 0.70 -28.53 3.66
N SER A 348 1.39 -28.06 2.61
CA SER A 348 2.85 -28.09 2.54
C SER A 348 3.51 -27.27 3.65
N LEU A 349 2.97 -26.09 4.00
CA LEU A 349 3.48 -25.31 5.14
C LEU A 349 3.36 -26.07 6.47
N HIS A 350 2.23 -26.74 6.67
CA HIS A 350 2.02 -27.56 7.86
C HIS A 350 2.94 -28.77 7.89
N ASP A 351 3.19 -29.45 6.78
CA ASP A 351 4.13 -30.56 6.67
C ASP A 351 5.57 -30.10 6.97
N ASP A 352 5.98 -28.94 6.44
CA ASP A 352 7.28 -28.31 6.75
C ASP A 352 7.42 -28.03 8.26
N TYR A 353 6.36 -27.51 8.89
CA TYR A 353 6.32 -27.26 10.34
C TYR A 353 6.49 -28.55 11.14
N LEU A 354 5.80 -29.65 10.76
CA LEU A 354 5.88 -30.94 11.46
C LEU A 354 7.24 -31.63 11.30
N THR A 355 7.91 -31.46 10.16
CA THR A 355 9.23 -32.08 9.95
C THR A 355 10.32 -31.46 10.82
N GLY A 356 10.08 -30.26 11.37
CA GLY A 356 10.98 -29.62 12.33
C GLY A 356 12.37 -29.35 11.76
N ASP A 357 12.51 -29.27 10.42
CA ASP A 357 13.81 -28.98 9.83
C ASP A 357 14.22 -27.56 10.25
N ASP A 358 15.33 -27.44 11.01
CA ASP A 358 15.84 -26.15 11.52
C ASP A 358 15.95 -25.07 10.42
N GLN A 359 16.00 -25.50 9.15
CA GLN A 359 16.05 -24.59 8.00
C GLN A 359 14.66 -24.04 7.62
N SER A 360 13.57 -24.74 7.91
CA SER A 360 12.21 -24.28 7.57
C SER A 360 11.74 -23.13 8.47
N ASN A 361 12.24 -23.09 9.72
CA ASN A 361 11.91 -22.06 10.71
C ASN A 361 12.90 -20.88 10.73
N GLN A 362 13.92 -20.89 9.85
CA GLN A 362 14.86 -19.78 9.76
C GLN A 362 14.43 -18.75 8.70
N PRO A 363 14.67 -17.45 8.94
CA PRO A 363 14.40 -16.41 7.95
C PRO A 363 15.07 -16.72 6.62
N GLN A 364 14.30 -16.71 5.54
CA GLN A 364 14.79 -17.03 4.19
C GLN A 364 15.61 -15.87 3.64
N LYS A 365 16.93 -16.02 3.59
CA LYS A 365 17.87 -14.99 3.12
C LYS A 365 17.62 -14.54 1.69
N GLU A 366 17.08 -15.40 0.85
CA GLU A 366 16.73 -15.06 -0.54
C GLU A 366 15.56 -14.11 -0.62
N LEU A 367 14.52 -14.30 0.23
CA LEU A 367 13.39 -13.37 0.31
C LEU A 367 13.82 -12.01 0.85
N ILE A 368 14.68 -11.98 1.88
CA ILE A 368 15.26 -10.74 2.41
C ILE A 368 16.01 -9.99 1.31
N ARG A 369 16.88 -10.68 0.56
CA ARG A 369 17.62 -10.09 -0.57
C ARG A 369 16.69 -9.61 -1.68
N HIS A 370 15.62 -10.35 -1.96
CA HIS A 370 14.62 -9.95 -2.94
C HIS A 370 13.91 -8.65 -2.52
N ALA A 371 13.49 -8.54 -1.26
CA ALA A 371 12.82 -7.36 -0.71
C ALA A 371 13.71 -6.10 -0.74
N GLN A 372 15.04 -6.24 -0.64
CA GLN A 372 15.98 -5.12 -0.74
C GLN A 372 15.90 -4.35 -2.06
N LYS A 373 15.37 -4.95 -3.14
CA LYS A 373 15.10 -4.26 -4.41
C LYS A 373 14.08 -3.13 -4.28
N TYR A 374 13.30 -3.17 -3.21
CA TYR A 374 12.25 -2.21 -2.86
C TYR A 374 12.61 -1.39 -1.61
N ASP A 375 13.89 -1.35 -1.24
CA ASP A 375 14.32 -0.53 -0.11
C ASP A 375 14.11 0.96 -0.35
N ASN A 376 13.88 1.71 0.72
CA ASN A 376 13.69 3.15 0.69
C ASN A 376 14.85 3.90 0.00
N SER A 377 16.07 3.40 0.08
CA SER A 377 17.23 4.01 -0.61
C SER A 377 17.10 3.92 -2.13
N VAL A 378 16.60 2.79 -2.65
CA VAL A 378 16.30 2.59 -4.08
C VAL A 378 15.14 3.48 -4.53
N PHE A 379 14.09 3.56 -3.72
CA PHE A 379 12.97 4.47 -3.97
C PHE A 379 13.43 5.93 -4.04
N CYS A 380 14.20 6.41 -3.06
CA CYS A 380 14.71 7.78 -3.02
C CYS A 380 15.54 8.13 -4.27
N GLN A 381 16.40 7.19 -4.73
CA GLN A 381 17.18 7.42 -5.94
C GLN A 381 16.29 7.55 -7.18
N ARG A 382 15.35 6.61 -7.38
CA ARG A 382 14.40 6.64 -8.50
C ARG A 382 13.53 7.90 -8.50
N LEU A 383 13.10 8.33 -7.31
CA LEU A 383 12.28 9.53 -7.16
C LEU A 383 13.07 10.80 -7.47
N SER A 384 14.33 10.88 -7.02
CA SER A 384 15.25 11.98 -7.37
C SER A 384 15.44 12.11 -8.88
N ASP A 385 15.73 10.99 -9.56
CA ASP A 385 15.91 10.94 -11.01
C ASP A 385 14.64 11.38 -11.75
N ALA A 386 13.47 10.90 -11.31
CA ALA A 386 12.19 11.29 -11.88
C ALA A 386 11.89 12.77 -11.66
N TYR A 387 12.05 13.29 -10.44
CA TYR A 387 11.85 14.69 -10.16
C TYR A 387 12.74 15.59 -11.04
N ASN A 388 14.00 15.18 -11.27
CA ASN A 388 14.88 15.92 -12.16
C ASN A 388 14.32 15.98 -13.58
N SER A 389 13.79 14.86 -14.11
CA SER A 389 13.19 14.81 -15.44
C SER A 389 11.85 15.56 -15.55
N PHE A 390 11.16 15.82 -14.45
CA PHE A 390 9.88 16.53 -14.43
C PHE A 390 10.04 18.05 -14.55
N VAL A 391 11.21 18.59 -14.27
CA VAL A 391 11.51 20.02 -14.23
C VAL A 391 12.52 20.46 -15.31
N GLU A 392 13.00 19.52 -16.12
CA GLU A 392 13.76 19.78 -17.35
C GLU A 392 12.83 20.19 -18.50
#